data_935b9e8b9640ec892d5d9f237286257d
#
_entry.id   935b9e8b9640ec892d5d9f237286257d
#
_cell.length_a   1.000
_cell.length_b   1.000
_cell.length_c   1.000
_cell.angle_alpha   90.00
_cell.angle_beta   90.00
_cell.angle_gamma   90.00
#
_symmetry.space_group_name_H-M   'P 1'
#
loop_
_entity.id
_entity.type
_entity.pdbx_description
1 polymer ?
#
loop_
_entity_poly.entity_id
_entity_poly.type
_entity_poly.pdbx_seq_one_letter_code
_entity_poly.pdbx_strand_id
1 'polypeptide(L)'
;SLIRYYSYDDILSVLNTILFEQIKVKTKKQVFISIGESGKSGDSMLYIVQQILRDKGLYANNIAEALKKRINGTEDLVLVDDFLGSGKTTSDWLKEEIINPEYGKELNDMIAEGKVSILSIVAMDRAIVLMSKNFPTIQVYGERGNKAFLHSGSVFGGSVTMIAYRELCYKYGAMLCPKAPLGFENSQCLIVFSHSTPNNTVPIIWSNKSIGNKRWTPLFPRFA
;
A
#
# COMPACT_ATOMS: atom_id res chain seq x y z
N SER A 1 -9.72 12.46 15.48
CA SER A 1 -10.44 11.38 14.77
C SER A 1 -9.69 10.07 14.96
N LEU A 2 -10.42 8.97 15.18
CA LEU A 2 -9.82 7.63 15.25
C LEU A 2 -9.49 7.08 13.86
N ILE A 3 -10.19 7.57 12.82
CA ILE A 3 -9.95 7.22 11.44
C ILE A 3 -8.93 8.21 10.87
N ARG A 4 -7.85 7.70 10.28
CA ARG A 4 -6.89 8.50 9.52
C ARG A 4 -7.41 8.65 8.09
N TYR A 5 -7.94 9.81 7.79
CA TYR A 5 -8.33 10.19 6.44
C TYR A 5 -7.18 10.93 5.77
N TYR A 6 -6.82 10.51 4.57
CA TYR A 6 -5.84 11.18 3.72
C TYR A 6 -6.58 11.93 2.62
N SER A 7 -6.62 13.24 2.71
CA SER A 7 -7.07 14.11 1.62
C SER A 7 -6.10 14.02 0.43
N TYR A 8 -6.50 14.57 -0.70
CA TYR A 8 -5.59 14.67 -1.85
C TYR A 8 -4.32 15.47 -1.52
N ASP A 9 -4.45 16.55 -0.76
CA ASP A 9 -3.32 17.38 -0.32
C ASP A 9 -2.39 16.64 0.66
N ASP A 10 -2.95 15.81 1.56
CA ASP A 10 -2.15 14.94 2.44
C ASP A 10 -1.35 13.93 1.60
N ILE A 11 -1.99 13.32 0.59
CA ILE A 11 -1.32 12.38 -0.32
C ILE A 11 -0.17 13.05 -1.06
N LEU A 12 -0.41 14.23 -1.63
CA LEU A 12 0.63 15.02 -2.29
C LEU A 12 1.79 15.35 -1.34
N SER A 13 1.49 15.77 -0.12
CA SER A 13 2.50 16.11 0.89
C SER A 13 3.36 14.92 1.27
N VAL A 14 2.73 13.76 1.55
CA VAL A 14 3.44 12.51 1.88
C VAL A 14 4.35 12.09 0.72
N LEU A 15 3.81 12.03 -0.50
CA LEU A 15 4.58 11.61 -1.67
C LEU A 15 5.74 12.59 -1.98
N ASN A 16 5.52 13.90 -1.85
CA ASN A 16 6.59 14.90 -2.02
C ASN A 16 7.74 14.64 -1.03
N THR A 17 7.41 14.46 0.26
CA THR A 17 8.41 14.19 1.29
C THR A 17 9.19 12.91 0.97
N ILE A 18 8.50 11.82 0.62
CA ILE A 18 9.17 10.55 0.32
C ILE A 18 10.06 10.68 -0.93
N LEU A 19 9.53 11.24 -2.02
CA LEU A 19 10.24 11.34 -3.29
C LEU A 19 11.49 12.21 -3.19
N PHE A 20 11.42 13.36 -2.53
CA PHE A 20 12.52 14.31 -2.51
C PHE A 20 13.48 14.16 -1.33
N GLU A 21 13.00 13.70 -0.18
CA GLU A 21 13.83 13.58 1.03
C GLU A 21 14.35 12.16 1.27
N GLN A 22 13.56 11.13 0.96
CA GLN A 22 13.93 9.74 1.22
C GLN A 22 14.51 9.05 -0.03
N ILE A 23 13.78 9.02 -1.15
CA ILE A 23 14.24 8.42 -2.41
C ILE A 23 15.28 9.30 -3.09
N LYS A 24 15.23 10.64 -2.87
CA LYS A 24 16.18 11.61 -3.41
C LYS A 24 16.22 11.65 -4.94
N VAL A 25 15.06 11.70 -5.55
CA VAL A 25 14.87 11.70 -7.03
C VAL A 25 15.62 12.82 -7.77
N LYS A 26 16.12 13.84 -7.06
CA LYS A 26 16.95 14.90 -7.69
C LYS A 26 18.37 14.45 -8.02
N THR A 27 18.89 13.44 -7.31
CA THR A 27 20.29 13.01 -7.39
C THR A 27 20.47 11.68 -8.10
N LYS A 28 19.42 10.87 -8.17
CA LYS A 28 19.42 9.57 -8.84
C LYS A 28 18.29 9.50 -9.85
N LYS A 29 18.51 8.82 -10.96
CA LYS A 29 17.45 8.50 -11.92
C LYS A 29 16.72 7.24 -11.44
N GLN A 30 15.40 7.28 -11.52
CA GLN A 30 14.52 6.16 -11.17
C GLN A 30 13.56 5.86 -12.32
N VAL A 31 13.19 4.58 -12.43
CA VAL A 31 12.07 4.14 -13.25
C VAL A 31 10.93 3.75 -12.30
N PHE A 32 9.76 4.35 -12.49
CA PHE A 32 8.57 4.12 -11.67
C PHE A 32 7.59 3.21 -12.40
N ILE A 33 7.05 2.21 -11.71
CA ILE A 33 5.98 1.35 -12.19
C ILE A 33 4.93 1.13 -11.09
N SER A 34 3.67 0.90 -11.47
CA SER A 34 2.65 0.43 -10.52
C SER A 34 2.82 -1.04 -10.19
N ILE A 35 2.46 -1.43 -8.95
CA ILE A 35 2.43 -2.83 -8.51
C ILE A 35 1.12 -3.48 -9.00
N GLY A 36 1.24 -4.67 -9.61
CA GLY A 36 0.11 -5.51 -10.02
C GLY A 36 -0.40 -5.20 -11.43
N GLU A 37 -1.64 -5.63 -11.72
CA GLU A 37 -2.25 -5.47 -13.04
C GLU A 37 -2.71 -4.03 -13.28
N SER A 38 -2.64 -3.59 -14.54
CA SER A 38 -3.15 -2.27 -14.98
C SER A 38 -4.62 -2.06 -14.60
N GLY A 39 -4.96 -0.82 -14.25
CA GLY A 39 -6.32 -0.42 -13.85
C GLY A 39 -6.60 -0.53 -12.34
N LYS A 40 -5.60 -0.88 -11.52
CA LYS A 40 -5.70 -0.89 -10.04
C LYS A 40 -5.25 0.44 -9.42
N SER A 41 -5.36 0.55 -8.09
CA SER A 41 -5.01 1.76 -7.33
C SER A 41 -3.57 2.25 -7.54
N GLY A 42 -2.64 1.35 -7.81
CA GLY A 42 -1.26 1.67 -8.12
C GLY A 42 -1.09 2.61 -9.33
N ASP A 43 -1.92 2.46 -10.37
CA ASP A 43 -1.88 3.33 -11.54
C ASP A 43 -2.28 4.76 -11.21
N SER A 44 -3.28 4.94 -10.33
CA SER A 44 -3.68 6.26 -9.84
C SER A 44 -2.55 6.93 -9.05
N MET A 45 -1.81 6.15 -8.25
CA MET A 45 -0.64 6.65 -7.52
C MET A 45 0.52 6.98 -8.46
N LEU A 46 0.78 6.13 -9.45
CA LEU A 46 1.80 6.39 -10.45
C LEU A 46 1.51 7.71 -11.20
N TYR A 47 0.24 7.97 -11.54
CA TYR A 47 -0.18 9.24 -12.13
C TYR A 47 0.11 10.45 -11.22
N ILE A 48 -0.16 10.35 -9.91
CA ILE A 48 0.17 11.42 -8.96
C ILE A 48 1.68 11.63 -8.87
N VAL A 49 2.47 10.55 -8.84
CA VAL A 49 3.95 10.63 -8.89
C VAL A 49 4.42 11.33 -10.16
N GLN A 50 3.81 11.04 -11.33
CA GLN A 50 4.09 11.73 -12.59
C GLN A 50 3.80 13.24 -12.49
N GLN A 51 2.68 13.64 -11.90
CA GLN A 51 2.35 15.04 -11.70
C GLN A 51 3.36 15.77 -10.80
N ILE A 52 3.82 15.11 -9.72
CA ILE A 52 4.81 15.67 -8.79
C ILE A 52 6.17 15.84 -9.48
N LEU A 53 6.64 14.80 -10.16
CA LEU A 53 7.98 14.76 -10.76
C LEU A 53 8.06 15.42 -12.13
N ARG A 54 6.93 15.54 -12.85
CA ARG A 54 6.87 16.03 -14.22
C ARG A 54 7.87 15.28 -15.12
N ASP A 55 8.86 15.97 -15.67
CA ASP A 55 9.85 15.39 -16.59
C ASP A 55 11.07 14.76 -15.90
N LYS A 56 11.05 14.63 -14.58
CA LYS A 56 12.22 14.14 -13.79
C LYS A 56 12.26 12.63 -13.59
N GLY A 57 11.18 11.91 -13.91
CA GLY A 57 11.08 10.48 -13.76
C GLY A 57 10.93 9.73 -15.08
N LEU A 58 11.35 8.48 -15.10
CA LEU A 58 11.00 7.53 -16.15
C LEU A 58 9.84 6.68 -15.66
N TYR A 59 8.88 6.38 -16.52
CA TYR A 59 7.67 5.63 -16.18
C TYR A 59 7.49 4.47 -17.12
N ALA A 60 7.03 3.34 -16.61
CA ALA A 60 6.77 2.13 -17.39
C ALA A 60 5.48 1.45 -16.92
N ASN A 61 4.87 0.66 -17.80
CA ASN A 61 3.62 -0.03 -17.51
C ASN A 61 3.84 -1.41 -16.86
N ASN A 62 5.05 -1.95 -16.96
CA ASN A 62 5.43 -3.25 -16.42
C ASN A 62 6.95 -3.36 -16.23
N ILE A 63 7.38 -4.45 -15.60
CA ILE A 63 8.81 -4.72 -15.33
C ILE A 63 9.63 -4.78 -16.63
N ALA A 64 9.16 -5.49 -17.63
CA ALA A 64 9.90 -5.65 -18.89
C ALA A 64 10.18 -4.30 -19.58
N GLU A 65 9.17 -3.42 -19.59
CA GLU A 65 9.33 -2.05 -20.13
C GLU A 65 10.26 -1.22 -19.23
N ALA A 66 10.15 -1.34 -17.91
CA ALA A 66 10.99 -0.61 -16.98
C ALA A 66 12.48 -0.95 -17.16
N LEU A 67 12.79 -2.23 -17.29
CA LEU A 67 14.17 -2.69 -17.52
C LEU A 67 14.74 -2.16 -18.84
N LYS A 68 13.93 -2.13 -19.91
CA LYS A 68 14.32 -1.55 -21.21
C LYS A 68 14.57 -0.03 -21.15
N LYS A 69 13.90 0.68 -20.26
CA LYS A 69 14.07 2.13 -20.07
C LYS A 69 15.29 2.52 -19.25
N ARG A 70 15.93 1.56 -18.59
CA ARG A 70 17.17 1.80 -17.84
C ARG A 70 18.33 2.06 -18.79
N ILE A 71 18.85 3.27 -18.74
CA ILE A 71 20.00 3.68 -19.57
C ILE A 71 21.28 3.23 -18.88
N ASN A 72 22.03 2.33 -19.51
CA ASN A 72 23.26 1.75 -18.96
C ASN A 72 23.12 1.01 -17.63
N GLY A 73 21.88 0.61 -17.25
CA GLY A 73 21.62 -0.15 -16.03
C GLY A 73 21.83 0.63 -14.72
N THR A 74 21.86 1.96 -14.77
CA THR A 74 22.17 2.80 -13.60
C THR A 74 20.96 3.27 -12.82
N GLU A 75 19.76 3.20 -13.41
CA GLU A 75 18.53 3.64 -12.79
C GLU A 75 18.00 2.62 -11.78
N ASP A 76 17.56 3.12 -10.63
CA ASP A 76 16.86 2.33 -9.63
C ASP A 76 15.38 2.13 -10.04
N LEU A 77 14.78 1.01 -9.64
CA LEU A 77 13.36 0.71 -9.88
C LEU A 77 12.54 1.06 -8.64
N VAL A 78 11.47 1.82 -8.82
CA VAL A 78 10.52 2.18 -7.77
C VAL A 78 9.15 1.60 -8.08
N LEU A 79 8.72 0.66 -7.25
CA LEU A 79 7.41 0.01 -7.32
C LEU A 79 6.40 0.85 -6.54
N VAL A 80 5.31 1.29 -7.17
CA VAL A 80 4.35 2.25 -6.60
C VAL A 80 3.02 1.58 -6.29
N ASP A 81 2.50 1.81 -5.08
CA ASP A 81 1.15 1.41 -4.66
C ASP A 81 0.55 2.49 -3.75
N ASP A 82 -0.77 2.49 -3.53
CA ASP A 82 -1.41 3.41 -2.58
C ASP A 82 -1.24 2.93 -1.13
N PHE A 83 -1.34 1.63 -0.90
CA PHE A 83 -1.40 1.06 0.44
C PHE A 83 -0.72 -0.30 0.53
N LEU A 84 0.36 -0.37 1.29
CA LEU A 84 1.02 -1.63 1.61
C LEU A 84 0.47 -2.21 2.92
N GLY A 85 -0.59 -3.02 2.83
CA GLY A 85 -1.35 -3.54 3.98
C GLY A 85 -0.70 -4.74 4.66
N SER A 86 -0.91 -5.95 4.14
CA SER A 86 -0.26 -7.17 4.64
C SER A 86 1.13 -7.41 4.04
N GLY A 87 1.41 -6.78 2.92
CA GLY A 87 2.58 -7.05 2.08
C GLY A 87 2.50 -8.36 1.28
N LYS A 88 1.45 -9.18 1.51
CA LYS A 88 1.32 -10.48 0.88
C LYS A 88 1.16 -10.36 -0.63
N THR A 89 0.25 -9.54 -1.11
CA THR A 89 0.01 -9.33 -2.55
C THR A 89 1.28 -8.88 -3.27
N THR A 90 1.97 -7.88 -2.73
CA THR A 90 3.22 -7.36 -3.28
C THR A 90 4.33 -8.41 -3.25
N SER A 91 4.45 -9.15 -2.14
CA SER A 91 5.46 -10.22 -2.02
C SER A 91 5.20 -11.37 -2.99
N ASP A 92 3.94 -11.79 -3.15
CA ASP A 92 3.60 -12.90 -4.05
C ASP A 92 3.78 -12.45 -5.51
N TRP A 93 3.36 -11.23 -5.87
CA TRP A 93 3.61 -10.65 -7.19
C TRP A 93 5.12 -10.58 -7.50
N LEU A 94 5.97 -10.08 -6.59
CA LEU A 94 7.41 -10.06 -6.81
C LEU A 94 8.01 -11.46 -7.02
N LYS A 95 7.52 -12.47 -6.29
CA LYS A 95 7.97 -13.87 -6.49
C LYS A 95 7.63 -14.39 -7.89
N GLU A 96 6.47 -14.01 -8.42
CA GLU A 96 6.06 -14.36 -9.79
C GLU A 96 6.94 -13.64 -10.83
N GLU A 97 7.24 -12.35 -10.60
CA GLU A 97 8.06 -11.56 -11.51
C GLU A 97 9.53 -12.04 -11.58
N ILE A 98 10.12 -12.45 -10.45
CA ILE A 98 11.53 -12.93 -10.42
C ILE A 98 11.73 -14.30 -11.08
N ILE A 99 10.68 -15.08 -11.30
CA ILE A 99 10.77 -16.34 -12.03
C ILE A 99 10.43 -16.21 -13.51
N ASN A 100 10.11 -15.00 -13.97
CA ASN A 100 9.83 -14.76 -15.39
C ASN A 100 11.07 -15.08 -16.26
N PRO A 101 10.94 -15.93 -17.29
CA PRO A 101 12.09 -16.39 -18.07
C PRO A 101 12.78 -15.29 -18.89
N GLU A 102 12.09 -14.20 -19.20
CA GLU A 102 12.63 -13.14 -20.05
C GLU A 102 13.48 -12.13 -19.25
N TYR A 103 13.07 -11.80 -18.03
CA TYR A 103 13.69 -10.71 -17.26
C TYR A 103 13.87 -11.01 -15.76
N GLY A 104 13.33 -12.10 -15.26
CA GLY A 104 13.32 -12.40 -13.83
C GLY A 104 14.70 -12.45 -13.22
N LYS A 105 15.72 -12.92 -13.96
CA LYS A 105 17.12 -12.91 -13.50
C LYS A 105 17.61 -11.48 -13.29
N GLU A 106 17.41 -10.58 -14.26
CA GLU A 106 17.83 -9.18 -14.14
C GLU A 106 17.13 -8.49 -12.97
N LEU A 107 15.81 -8.70 -12.82
CA LEU A 107 15.06 -8.17 -11.68
C LEU A 107 15.62 -8.68 -10.35
N ASN A 108 15.91 -9.97 -10.24
CA ASN A 108 16.47 -10.56 -9.01
C ASN A 108 17.87 -10.00 -8.69
N ASP A 109 18.70 -9.80 -9.70
CA ASP A 109 20.03 -9.17 -9.53
C ASP A 109 19.87 -7.71 -9.02
N MET A 110 18.94 -6.94 -9.57
CA MET A 110 18.60 -5.59 -9.09
C MET A 110 18.12 -5.58 -7.63
N ILE A 111 17.28 -6.54 -7.25
CA ILE A 111 16.82 -6.69 -5.87
C ILE A 111 18.02 -6.97 -4.97
N ALA A 112 18.89 -7.91 -5.34
CA ALA A 112 20.08 -8.25 -4.57
C ALA A 112 21.03 -7.06 -4.39
N GLU A 113 21.14 -6.20 -5.40
CA GLU A 113 21.97 -4.98 -5.38
C GLU A 113 21.31 -3.81 -4.61
N GLY A 114 20.07 -3.97 -4.11
CA GLY A 114 19.34 -2.90 -3.43
C GLY A 114 18.86 -1.77 -4.36
N LYS A 115 18.72 -2.05 -5.64
CA LYS A 115 18.25 -1.12 -6.68
C LYS A 115 16.73 -1.14 -6.88
N VAL A 116 15.99 -1.86 -6.04
CA VAL A 116 14.53 -1.93 -6.07
C VAL A 116 13.99 -1.38 -4.76
N SER A 117 13.00 -0.52 -4.83
CA SER A 117 12.30 0.02 -3.66
C SER A 117 10.79 0.05 -3.87
N ILE A 118 10.03 0.14 -2.79
CA ILE A 118 8.58 0.28 -2.80
C ILE A 118 8.21 1.65 -2.24
N LEU A 119 7.33 2.36 -2.95
CA LEU A 119 6.73 3.62 -2.55
C LEU A 119 5.24 3.42 -2.34
N SER A 120 4.73 3.73 -1.15
CA SER A 120 3.30 3.79 -0.87
C SER A 120 2.96 5.01 0.00
N ILE A 121 1.69 5.42 0.03
CA ILE A 121 1.26 6.48 0.96
C ILE A 121 1.42 5.96 2.39
N VAL A 122 0.90 4.76 2.64
CA VAL A 122 1.00 4.11 3.95
C VAL A 122 1.53 2.69 3.79
N ALA A 123 2.53 2.34 4.60
CA ALA A 123 3.04 0.98 4.76
C ALA A 123 2.78 0.50 6.19
N MET A 124 1.97 -0.55 6.34
CA MET A 124 1.71 -1.16 7.65
C MET A 124 2.97 -1.87 8.16
N ASP A 125 3.27 -1.78 9.45
CA ASP A 125 4.46 -2.42 10.06
C ASP A 125 4.56 -3.91 9.74
N ARG A 126 3.42 -4.63 9.74
CA ARG A 126 3.39 -6.05 9.36
C ARG A 126 3.84 -6.31 7.91
N ALA A 127 3.50 -5.39 7.00
CA ALA A 127 3.91 -5.50 5.61
C ALA A 127 5.41 -5.27 5.46
N ILE A 128 5.94 -4.30 6.18
CA ILE A 128 7.37 -4.02 6.19
C ILE A 128 8.15 -5.21 6.75
N VAL A 129 7.68 -5.82 7.85
CA VAL A 129 8.28 -7.04 8.41
C VAL A 129 8.26 -8.19 7.40
N LEU A 130 7.14 -8.39 6.68
CA LEU A 130 7.04 -9.43 5.66
C LEU A 130 7.99 -9.17 4.48
N MET A 131 8.05 -7.92 4.00
CA MET A 131 8.95 -7.53 2.92
C MET A 131 10.41 -7.69 3.33
N SER A 132 10.82 -7.22 4.50
CA SER A 132 12.18 -7.39 5.02
C SER A 132 12.58 -8.86 5.20
N LYS A 133 11.62 -9.75 5.49
CA LYS A 133 11.87 -11.19 5.59
C LYS A 133 12.10 -11.83 4.21
N ASN A 134 11.27 -11.48 3.22
CA ASN A 134 11.30 -12.12 1.90
C ASN A 134 12.29 -11.44 0.94
N PHE A 135 12.48 -10.14 1.09
CA PHE A 135 13.29 -9.28 0.22
C PHE A 135 14.06 -8.26 1.07
N PRO A 136 15.10 -8.68 1.80
CA PRO A 136 15.77 -7.84 2.81
C PRO A 136 16.44 -6.58 2.26
N THR A 137 16.76 -6.55 0.98
CA THR A 137 17.40 -5.42 0.29
C THR A 137 16.40 -4.38 -0.25
N ILE A 138 15.11 -4.74 -0.35
CA ILE A 138 14.08 -3.80 -0.82
C ILE A 138 13.75 -2.80 0.28
N GLN A 139 13.97 -1.53 0.00
CA GLN A 139 13.54 -0.44 0.88
C GLN A 139 12.04 -0.16 0.68
N VAL A 140 11.31 -0.05 1.78
CA VAL A 140 9.88 0.31 1.77
C VAL A 140 9.71 1.71 2.32
N TYR A 141 9.21 2.62 1.49
CA TYR A 141 8.91 4.00 1.82
C TYR A 141 7.40 4.19 1.95
N GLY A 142 6.97 4.87 2.99
CA GLY A 142 5.58 5.18 3.29
C GLY A 142 5.40 5.63 4.74
N GLU A 143 4.32 6.33 5.04
CA GLU A 143 3.97 6.57 6.44
C GLU A 143 3.69 5.26 7.16
N ARG A 144 4.13 5.14 8.39
CA ARG A 144 3.94 3.91 9.18
C ARG A 144 2.49 3.77 9.62
N GLY A 145 1.91 2.60 9.37
CA GLY A 145 0.58 2.22 9.81
C GLY A 145 0.63 1.03 10.76
N ASN A 146 -0.23 1.06 11.79
CA ASN A 146 -0.39 -0.02 12.76
C ASN A 146 -1.82 -0.52 12.83
N LYS A 147 -2.00 -1.71 13.43
CA LYS A 147 -3.32 -2.21 13.77
C LYS A 147 -4.00 -1.30 14.78
N ALA A 148 -5.27 -0.94 14.55
CA ALA A 148 -6.03 -0.10 15.45
C ALA A 148 -6.25 -0.73 16.83
N PHE A 149 -6.41 -2.05 16.86
CA PHE A 149 -6.65 -2.82 18.11
C PHE A 149 -5.37 -3.52 18.57
N LEU A 150 -4.32 -2.74 18.79
CA LEU A 150 -3.04 -3.19 19.32
C LEU A 150 -2.86 -2.66 20.75
N HIS A 151 -2.49 -3.51 21.71
CA HIS A 151 -2.37 -3.11 23.12
C HIS A 151 -1.41 -1.95 23.37
N SER A 152 -0.28 -1.90 22.66
CA SER A 152 0.63 -0.77 22.72
C SER A 152 0.28 0.27 21.65
N GLY A 153 -0.19 1.43 22.08
CA GLY A 153 -0.51 2.54 21.18
C GLY A 153 -1.86 2.47 20.47
N SER A 154 -2.84 1.74 21.07
CA SER A 154 -4.20 1.73 20.55
C SER A 154 -4.80 3.14 20.53
N VAL A 155 -5.39 3.50 19.38
CA VAL A 155 -6.14 4.77 19.22
C VAL A 155 -7.39 4.85 20.11
N PHE A 156 -7.81 3.74 20.70
CA PHE A 156 -8.98 3.64 21.59
C PHE A 156 -8.64 3.80 23.08
N GLY A 157 -7.37 4.09 23.43
CA GLY A 157 -6.94 4.24 24.80
C GLY A 157 -6.72 2.93 25.53
N GLY A 158 -7.28 2.77 26.73
CA GLY A 158 -7.03 1.60 27.57
C GLY A 158 -7.53 0.26 26.99
N SER A 159 -6.96 -0.85 27.50
CA SER A 159 -7.21 -2.21 27.01
C SER A 159 -8.68 -2.60 26.96
N VAL A 160 -9.47 -2.23 27.98
CA VAL A 160 -10.90 -2.57 28.07
C VAL A 160 -11.69 -1.92 26.93
N THR A 161 -11.48 -0.63 26.71
CA THR A 161 -12.15 0.12 25.62
C THR A 161 -11.74 -0.43 24.27
N MET A 162 -10.48 -0.69 24.05
CA MET A 162 -9.96 -1.27 22.82
C MET A 162 -10.58 -2.64 22.52
N ILE A 163 -10.69 -3.52 23.51
CA ILE A 163 -11.29 -4.85 23.35
C ILE A 163 -12.77 -4.71 22.97
N ALA A 164 -13.52 -3.86 23.67
CA ALA A 164 -14.93 -3.63 23.37
C ALA A 164 -15.16 -3.14 21.94
N TYR A 165 -14.37 -2.16 21.46
CA TYR A 165 -14.45 -1.68 20.07
C TYR A 165 -14.02 -2.75 19.07
N ARG A 166 -12.99 -3.53 19.36
CA ARG A 166 -12.58 -4.65 18.51
C ARG A 166 -13.69 -5.69 18.35
N GLU A 167 -14.34 -6.08 19.45
CA GLU A 167 -15.46 -7.01 19.44
C GLU A 167 -16.66 -6.47 18.65
N LEU A 168 -16.99 -5.18 18.83
CA LEU A 168 -18.01 -4.50 18.05
C LEU A 168 -17.71 -4.54 16.55
N CYS A 169 -16.48 -4.16 16.17
CA CYS A 169 -16.02 -4.20 14.79
C CYS A 169 -16.05 -5.62 14.21
N TYR A 170 -15.64 -6.61 14.98
CA TYR A 170 -15.69 -8.02 14.57
C TYR A 170 -17.14 -8.50 14.36
N LYS A 171 -18.02 -8.23 15.32
CA LYS A 171 -19.44 -8.65 15.26
C LYS A 171 -20.13 -8.14 13.99
N TYR A 172 -20.06 -6.85 13.73
CA TYR A 172 -20.68 -6.26 12.54
C TYR A 172 -19.87 -6.54 11.27
N GLY A 173 -18.56 -6.55 11.37
CA GLY A 173 -17.68 -6.93 10.27
C GLY A 173 -17.92 -8.34 9.75
N ALA A 174 -18.21 -9.31 10.63
CA ALA A 174 -18.55 -10.69 10.26
C ALA A 174 -19.88 -10.77 9.46
N MET A 175 -20.83 -9.88 9.74
CA MET A 175 -22.06 -9.79 8.98
C MET A 175 -21.87 -9.09 7.62
N LEU A 176 -21.00 -8.08 7.56
CA LEU A 176 -20.76 -7.25 6.37
C LEU A 176 -19.73 -7.87 5.41
N CYS A 177 -18.68 -8.46 5.95
CA CYS A 177 -17.59 -9.08 5.21
C CYS A 177 -17.08 -10.35 5.95
N PRO A 178 -17.78 -11.50 5.86
CA PRO A 178 -17.47 -12.71 6.63
C PRO A 178 -16.03 -13.21 6.45
N LYS A 179 -15.47 -13.03 5.23
CA LYS A 179 -14.10 -13.45 4.92
C LYS A 179 -13.01 -12.57 5.54
N ALA A 180 -13.34 -11.34 5.93
CA ALA A 180 -12.40 -10.36 6.46
C ALA A 180 -13.06 -9.41 7.49
N PRO A 181 -13.58 -9.90 8.61
CA PRO A 181 -14.39 -9.12 9.56
C PRO A 181 -13.64 -7.95 10.21
N LEU A 182 -12.33 -8.01 10.29
CA LEU A 182 -11.45 -6.95 10.79
C LEU A 182 -10.48 -6.40 9.70
N GLY A 183 -10.91 -6.46 8.45
CA GLY A 183 -10.09 -6.09 7.28
C GLY A 183 -9.28 -7.25 6.72
N PHE A 184 -8.84 -7.12 5.47
CA PHE A 184 -8.08 -8.15 4.75
C PHE A 184 -6.88 -8.61 5.57
N GLU A 185 -6.66 -9.94 5.65
CA GLU A 185 -5.59 -10.55 6.44
C GLU A 185 -5.58 -10.08 7.92
N ASN A 186 -6.74 -9.78 8.49
CA ASN A 186 -6.86 -9.27 9.87
C ASN A 186 -5.99 -8.03 10.14
N SER A 187 -5.96 -7.10 9.19
CA SER A 187 -5.13 -5.90 9.23
C SER A 187 -5.61 -4.86 10.24
N GLN A 188 -6.88 -4.88 10.59
CA GLN A 188 -7.46 -3.99 11.62
C GLN A 188 -7.15 -2.51 11.37
N CYS A 189 -7.23 -2.09 10.10
CA CYS A 189 -6.84 -0.77 9.70
C CYS A 189 -7.99 0.24 9.88
N LEU A 190 -7.66 1.50 10.16
CA LEU A 190 -8.58 2.64 10.22
C LEU A 190 -8.09 3.76 9.28
N ILE A 191 -7.68 3.38 8.07
CA ILE A 191 -7.14 4.30 7.07
C ILE A 191 -8.12 4.40 5.91
N VAL A 192 -8.32 5.63 5.42
CA VAL A 192 -9.17 5.98 4.30
C VAL A 192 -8.44 7.01 3.45
N PHE A 193 -8.43 6.82 2.13
CA PHE A 193 -7.92 7.79 1.17
C PHE A 193 -9.08 8.54 0.49
N SER A 194 -8.84 9.74 0.03
CA SER A 194 -9.83 10.54 -0.71
C SER A 194 -10.35 9.85 -1.98
N HIS A 195 -9.54 9.00 -2.61
CA HIS A 195 -9.89 8.27 -3.83
C HIS A 195 -10.43 6.87 -3.56
N SER A 196 -10.15 6.25 -2.40
CA SER A 196 -10.59 4.89 -2.10
C SER A 196 -10.48 4.55 -0.61
N THR A 197 -11.20 3.51 -0.19
CA THR A 197 -11.01 2.90 1.13
C THR A 197 -10.36 1.52 0.96
N PRO A 198 -9.16 1.27 1.49
CA PRO A 198 -8.50 -0.03 1.41
C PRO A 198 -9.35 -1.16 2.02
N ASN A 199 -9.32 -2.35 1.43
CA ASN A 199 -9.99 -3.53 2.00
C ASN A 199 -9.36 -4.01 3.33
N ASN A 200 -8.21 -3.48 3.68
CA ASN A 200 -7.53 -3.63 4.96
C ASN A 200 -8.22 -2.87 6.09
N THR A 201 -8.99 -1.83 5.75
CA THR A 201 -9.81 -1.08 6.71
C THR A 201 -10.98 -1.93 7.18
N VAL A 202 -11.36 -1.79 8.46
CA VAL A 202 -12.45 -2.56 9.04
C VAL A 202 -13.76 -2.37 8.27
N PRO A 203 -14.52 -3.45 7.94
CA PRO A 203 -15.66 -3.40 7.03
C PRO A 203 -16.80 -2.48 7.46
N ILE A 204 -16.97 -2.25 8.75
CA ILE A 204 -18.02 -1.34 9.26
C ILE A 204 -17.89 0.09 8.73
N ILE A 205 -16.70 0.48 8.27
CA ILE A 205 -16.40 1.81 7.76
C ILE A 205 -16.78 1.94 6.29
N TRP A 206 -16.59 0.88 5.48
CA TRP A 206 -16.68 0.99 4.02
C TRP A 206 -17.71 0.08 3.34
N SER A 207 -18.19 -0.98 4.00
CA SER A 207 -19.11 -1.92 3.36
C SER A 207 -20.50 -1.33 3.16
N ASN A 208 -21.04 -1.48 1.96
CA ASN A 208 -22.40 -1.07 1.59
C ASN A 208 -23.40 -2.24 1.58
N LYS A 209 -23.03 -3.39 2.12
CA LYS A 209 -23.91 -4.56 2.21
C LYS A 209 -25.01 -4.36 3.22
N SER A 210 -26.09 -5.14 3.09
CA SER A 210 -27.19 -5.19 4.07
C SER A 210 -26.90 -6.21 5.17
N ILE A 211 -27.40 -5.94 6.36
CA ILE A 211 -27.46 -6.88 7.49
C ILE A 211 -28.93 -7.28 7.66
N GLY A 212 -29.29 -8.48 7.23
CA GLY A 212 -30.68 -8.90 7.10
C GLY A 212 -31.41 -7.97 6.12
N ASN A 213 -32.56 -7.43 6.55
CA ASN A 213 -33.37 -6.51 5.73
C ASN A 213 -32.96 -5.03 5.90
N LYS A 214 -31.91 -4.72 6.67
CA LYS A 214 -31.47 -3.35 6.92
C LYS A 214 -30.21 -3.06 6.12
N ARG A 215 -30.25 -1.99 5.33
CA ARG A 215 -29.07 -1.49 4.62
C ARG A 215 -28.08 -0.91 5.63
N TRP A 216 -26.83 -1.32 5.54
CA TRP A 216 -25.73 -0.66 6.25
C TRP A 216 -25.33 0.61 5.50
N THR A 217 -25.21 1.72 6.20
CA THR A 217 -24.73 2.98 5.61
C THR A 217 -23.29 3.21 6.06
N PRO A 218 -22.30 2.99 5.20
CA PRO A 218 -20.90 3.19 5.55
C PRO A 218 -20.55 4.67 5.65
N LEU A 219 -19.56 5.00 6.48
CA LEU A 219 -19.00 6.35 6.56
C LEU A 219 -18.19 6.71 5.30
N PHE A 220 -17.45 5.74 4.77
CA PHE A 220 -16.59 5.88 3.59
C PHE A 220 -16.81 4.69 2.66
N PRO A 221 -17.82 4.75 1.79
CA PRO A 221 -18.16 3.62 0.91
C PRO A 221 -17.00 3.28 0.00
N ARG A 222 -16.74 1.98 -0.17
CA ARG A 222 -15.82 1.47 -1.17
C ARG A 222 -16.63 1.15 -2.41
N PHE A 223 -16.34 1.87 -3.48
CA PHE A 223 -16.86 1.55 -4.80
C PHE A 223 -16.00 0.44 -5.40
N ALA A 224 -16.65 -0.65 -5.82
CA ALA A 224 -16.01 -1.79 -6.49
C ALA A 224 -15.80 -1.45 -7.96
#